data_142f0b0ba26a032fa4f1db869e0bb005
#
_entry.id   142f0b0ba26a032fa4f1db869e0bb005
#
_cell.length_a   1.000
_cell.length_b   1.000
_cell.length_c   1.000
_cell.angle_alpha   90.00
_cell.angle_beta   90.00
_cell.angle_gamma   90.00
#
_symmetry.space_group_name_H-M   'P 1'
#
loop_
_entity.id
_entity.type
_entity.pdbx_description
1 polymer ?
#
loop_
_entity_poly.entity_id
_entity_poly.type
_entity_poly.pdbx_seq_one_letter_code
_entity_poly.pdbx_strand_id
1 'polypeptide(L)' 'MDKERLLERRAELDAARQQVADEFQRLTGAIQLIDALVAEIDDAAQQEITK' A
#
# COMPACT_ATOMS: atom_id res chain seq x y z
N MET A 1 -28.95 14.19 20.86
CA MET A 1 -28.30 13.25 19.95
C MET A 1 -28.43 11.85 20.47
N ASP A 2 -28.70 10.95 19.57
CA ASP A 2 -28.93 9.56 19.92
C ASP A 2 -27.60 8.81 19.95
N LYS A 3 -27.32 8.14 21.05
CA LYS A 3 -26.08 7.38 21.22
C LYS A 3 -25.95 6.28 20.16
N GLU A 4 -27.05 5.64 19.81
CA GLU A 4 -27.04 4.57 18.82
C GLU A 4 -26.62 5.08 17.44
N ARG A 5 -27.10 6.26 17.06
CA ARG A 5 -26.73 6.89 15.79
C ARG A 5 -25.25 7.21 15.74
N LEU A 6 -24.73 7.70 16.83
CA LEU A 6 -23.29 8.01 16.90
C LEU A 6 -22.44 6.76 16.77
N LEU A 7 -22.86 5.66 17.42
CA LEU A 7 -22.14 4.39 17.31
C LEU A 7 -22.19 3.81 15.91
N GLU A 8 -23.35 3.93 15.26
CA GLU A 8 -23.47 3.49 13.86
C GLU A 8 -22.57 4.29 12.94
N ARG A 9 -22.56 5.61 13.10
CA ARG A 9 -21.70 6.47 12.30
C ARG A 9 -20.23 6.15 12.53
N ARG A 10 -19.86 5.89 13.77
CA ARG A 10 -18.49 5.50 14.11
C ARG A 10 -18.10 4.21 13.42
N ALA A 11 -19.00 3.22 13.41
CA ALA A 11 -18.73 1.95 12.74
C ALA A 11 -18.54 2.12 11.24
N GLU A 12 -19.36 2.97 10.61
CA GLU A 12 -19.23 3.26 9.17
C GLU A 12 -17.88 3.91 8.86
N LEU A 13 -17.48 4.89 9.68
CA LEU A 13 -16.21 5.57 9.48
C LEU A 13 -15.03 4.63 9.71
N ASP A 14 -15.14 3.74 10.69
CA ASP A 14 -14.10 2.77 10.96
C ASP A 14 -13.93 1.79 9.80
N ALA A 15 -15.04 1.32 9.23
CA ALA A 15 -15.00 0.44 8.07
C ALA A 15 -14.37 1.15 6.87
N ALA A 16 -14.70 2.41 6.64
CA ALA A 16 -14.10 3.20 5.56
C ALA A 16 -12.60 3.36 5.79
N ARG A 17 -12.19 3.61 7.02
CA ARG A 17 -10.77 3.71 7.37
C ARG A 17 -10.02 2.42 7.07
N GLN A 18 -10.62 1.28 7.39
CA GLN A 18 -9.99 -0.01 7.13
C GLN A 18 -9.83 -0.27 5.64
N GLN A 19 -10.82 0.10 4.82
CA GLN A 19 -10.70 -0.05 3.37
C GLN A 19 -9.54 0.77 2.82
N VAL A 20 -9.39 2.00 3.27
CA VAL A 20 -8.30 2.86 2.84
C VAL A 20 -6.95 2.27 3.28
N ALA A 21 -6.88 1.75 4.49
CA ALA A 21 -5.65 1.13 5.01
C ALA A 21 -5.27 -0.10 4.18
N ASP A 22 -6.25 -0.92 3.80
CA ASP A 22 -6.00 -2.09 2.97
C ASP A 22 -5.47 -1.71 1.60
N GLU A 23 -6.07 -0.69 0.98
CA GLU A 23 -5.59 -0.18 -0.30
C GLU A 23 -4.18 0.40 -0.19
N PHE A 24 -3.91 1.11 0.90
CA PHE A 24 -2.58 1.66 1.15
C PHE A 24 -1.54 0.54 1.23
N GLN A 25 -1.84 -0.54 1.95
CA GLN A 25 -0.92 -1.66 2.06
C GLN A 25 -0.70 -2.35 0.72
N ARG A 26 -1.75 -2.49 -0.07
CA ARG A 26 -1.62 -3.08 -1.41
C ARG A 26 -0.71 -2.25 -2.31
N LEU A 27 -0.89 -0.94 -2.29
CA LEU A 27 -0.07 -0.02 -3.08
C LEU A 27 1.38 -0.04 -2.60
N THR A 28 1.60 -0.08 -1.30
CA THR A 28 2.93 -0.17 -0.72
C THR A 28 3.63 -1.44 -1.19
N GLY A 29 2.93 -2.57 -1.18
CA GLY A 29 3.48 -3.83 -1.66
C GLY A 29 3.82 -3.78 -3.16
N ALA A 30 2.95 -3.16 -3.96
CA ALA A 30 3.20 -3.01 -5.40
C ALA A 30 4.44 -2.15 -5.66
N ILE A 31 4.60 -1.06 -4.92
CA ILE A 31 5.77 -0.20 -5.04
C ILE A 31 7.04 -0.97 -4.66
N GLN A 32 6.99 -1.74 -3.59
CA GLN A 32 8.14 -2.55 -3.17
C GLN A 32 8.54 -3.55 -4.23
N LEU A 33 7.57 -4.18 -4.89
CA LEU A 33 7.84 -5.12 -5.96
C LEU A 33 8.51 -4.42 -7.14
N ILE A 34 8.01 -3.26 -7.54
CA ILE A 34 8.59 -2.50 -8.64
C ILE A 34 10.01 -2.06 -8.28
N ASP A 35 10.23 -1.61 -7.06
CA ASP A 35 11.56 -1.22 -6.59
C ASP A 35 12.55 -2.38 -6.68
N ALA A 36 12.11 -3.58 -6.32
CA ALA A 36 12.94 -4.78 -6.42
C ALA A 36 13.28 -5.10 -7.87
N LEU A 37 12.31 -4.98 -8.77
CA LEU A 37 12.54 -5.23 -10.19
C LEU A 37 13.49 -4.20 -10.80
N VAL A 38 13.35 -2.94 -10.42
CA VAL A 38 14.27 -1.89 -10.88
C VAL A 38 15.68 -2.19 -10.42
N ALA A 39 15.84 -2.62 -9.17
CA ALA A 39 17.15 -2.97 -8.64
C ALA A 39 17.79 -4.13 -9.42
N GLU A 40 16.99 -5.13 -9.78
CA GLU A 40 17.48 -6.25 -10.59
C GLU A 40 17.94 -5.80 -11.97
N ILE A 41 17.19 -4.91 -12.62
CA ILE A 41 17.55 -4.38 -13.94
C ILE A 41 18.83 -3.58 -13.85
N ASP A 42 18.96 -2.72 -12.84
CA ASP A 42 20.17 -1.93 -12.62
C ASP A 42 21.39 -2.81 -12.37
N ASP A 43 21.23 -3.87 -11.57
CA ASP A 43 22.31 -4.82 -11.33
C ASP A 43 22.77 -5.50 -12.62
N ALA A 44 21.82 -5.96 -13.43
CA ALA A 44 22.15 -6.61 -14.71
C ALA A 44 22.88 -5.63 -15.65
N ALA A 45 22.42 -4.36 -15.70
CA ALA A 45 23.06 -3.34 -16.51
C ALA A 45 24.50 -3.06 -16.04
N GLN A 46 24.71 -3.00 -14.73
CA GLN A 46 26.05 -2.77 -14.17
C GLN A 46 26.98 -3.94 -14.44
N GLN A 47 26.47 -5.17 -14.38
CA GLN A 47 27.27 -6.34 -14.70
C GLN A 47 27.73 -6.35 -16.14
N GLU A 48 26.90 -5.88 -17.06
CA GLU A 48 27.27 -5.77 -18.47
C GLU A 48 28.35 -4.72 -18.69
N ILE A 49 28.28 -3.61 -17.97
CA ILE A 49 29.26 -2.52 -18.12
C ILE A 49 30.62 -2.93 -17.60
N THR A 50 30.69 -3.78 -16.58
CA THR A 50 31.95 -4.20 -15.98
C THR A 50 32.71 -5.24 -16.78
N LYS A 51 32.12 -5.71 -17.85
CA LYS A 51 32.80 -6.58 -18.80
C LYS A 51 33.64 -5.75 -19.73
#